data_d7f82a44319d14ce42465ced296f4c76
#
_entry.id   d7f82a44319d14ce42465ced296f4c76
#
_cell.length_a   1.000
_cell.length_b   1.000
_cell.length_c   1.000
_cell.angle_alpha   90.00
_cell.angle_beta   90.00
_cell.angle_gamma   90.00
#
_symmetry.space_group_name_H-M   'P 1'
#
loop_
_entity.id
_entity.type
_entity.pdbx_description
1 polymer ?
#
loop_
_entity_poly.entity_id
_entity_poly.type
_entity_poly.pdbx_seq_one_letter_code
_entity_poly.pdbx_strand_id
1 'polypeptide(L)'
;LSQLFNQIRDPVLLTVCGAYLCATVLLRILGRQGPPAAGTGVQWLPSIGVDIAAVSALQLLHTGAMNFTPLFGLPILMAAVLGTLTLALGTTAAVTLLLLLWAWWSNTQSLSDDTQRYLQSALTGTGYFVLTYLVHQLATRLVGEQEVAQRNKIAAQVQTQVSALVIEHLSDGVLVVDESDVVRM
;
A
#
# COMPACT_ATOMS: atom_id res chain seq x y z
N LEU A 1 -25.49 -0.16 -21.87
CA LEU A 1 -24.23 0.07 -22.62
C LEU A 1 -24.15 1.49 -23.15
N SER A 2 -25.20 2.09 -23.76
CA SER A 2 -25.18 3.47 -24.27
C SER A 2 -24.97 4.52 -23.17
N GLN A 3 -25.47 4.31 -21.97
CA GLN A 3 -25.26 5.21 -20.82
C GLN A 3 -23.80 5.19 -20.32
N LEU A 4 -23.15 4.03 -20.32
CA LEU A 4 -21.73 3.92 -19.99
C LEU A 4 -20.83 4.63 -21.01
N PHE A 5 -21.16 4.54 -22.29
CA PHE A 5 -20.42 5.24 -23.35
C PHE A 5 -20.58 6.77 -23.30
N ASN A 6 -21.76 7.26 -22.86
CA ASN A 6 -21.99 8.70 -22.72
C ASN A 6 -21.26 9.29 -21.51
N GLN A 7 -21.08 8.49 -20.47
CA GLN A 7 -20.37 8.87 -19.24
C GLN A 7 -18.85 8.94 -19.43
N ILE A 8 -18.29 8.13 -20.33
CA ILE A 8 -16.84 8.21 -20.73
C ILE A 8 -16.56 9.49 -21.52
N ARG A 9 -17.57 10.15 -22.06
CA ARG A 9 -17.49 11.39 -22.83
C ARG A 9 -17.56 12.68 -22.00
N ASP A 10 -17.72 12.59 -20.68
CA ASP A 10 -17.70 13.76 -19.81
C ASP A 10 -16.29 14.39 -19.84
N PRO A 11 -16.14 15.60 -20.42
CA PRO A 11 -14.83 16.25 -20.59
C PRO A 11 -14.14 16.47 -19.24
N VAL A 12 -14.91 16.59 -18.17
CA VAL A 12 -14.43 16.75 -16.80
C VAL A 12 -13.70 15.47 -16.32
N LEU A 13 -14.30 14.31 -16.55
CA LEU A 13 -13.70 13.03 -16.16
C LEU A 13 -12.39 12.79 -16.92
N LEU A 14 -12.37 13.12 -18.22
CA LEU A 14 -11.21 12.95 -19.07
C LEU A 14 -10.07 13.90 -18.69
N THR A 15 -10.40 15.15 -18.31
CA THR A 15 -9.40 16.12 -17.84
C THR A 15 -8.82 15.73 -16.49
N VAL A 16 -9.63 15.25 -15.53
CA VAL A 16 -9.13 14.78 -14.23
C VAL A 16 -8.24 13.56 -14.37
N CYS A 17 -8.64 12.58 -15.19
CA CYS A 17 -7.80 11.41 -15.47
C CYS A 17 -6.49 11.79 -16.18
N GLY A 18 -6.53 12.72 -17.13
CA GLY A 18 -5.33 13.23 -17.80
C GLY A 18 -4.39 13.96 -16.85
N ALA A 19 -4.93 14.84 -16.00
CA ALA A 19 -4.17 15.53 -14.97
C ALA A 19 -3.53 14.56 -13.96
N TYR A 20 -4.27 13.53 -13.54
CA TYR A 20 -3.77 12.47 -12.67
C TYR A 20 -2.61 11.70 -13.31
N LEU A 21 -2.75 11.28 -14.57
CA LEU A 21 -1.67 10.61 -15.29
C LEU A 21 -0.44 11.50 -15.43
N CYS A 22 -0.62 12.78 -15.79
CA CYS A 22 0.49 13.73 -15.83
C CYS A 22 1.17 13.89 -14.48
N ALA A 23 0.42 14.04 -13.39
CA ALA A 23 0.94 14.20 -12.04
C ALA A 23 1.72 12.96 -11.58
N THR A 24 1.21 11.75 -11.83
CA THR A 24 1.88 10.50 -11.46
C THR A 24 3.16 10.27 -12.25
N VAL A 25 3.16 10.56 -13.56
CA VAL A 25 4.36 10.48 -14.40
C VAL A 25 5.41 11.50 -13.95
N LEU A 26 4.98 12.72 -13.65
CA LEU A 26 5.86 13.79 -13.20
C LEU A 26 6.51 13.46 -11.85
N LEU A 27 5.74 12.94 -10.90
CA LEU A 27 6.27 12.46 -9.61
C LEU A 27 7.26 11.30 -9.80
N ARG A 28 7.01 10.41 -10.75
CA ARG A 28 7.90 9.29 -11.01
C ARG A 28 9.21 9.73 -11.66
N ILE A 29 9.18 10.76 -12.50
CA ILE A 29 10.38 11.34 -13.13
C ILE A 29 11.19 12.11 -12.09
N LEU A 30 10.56 12.95 -11.28
CA LEU A 30 11.25 13.71 -10.23
C LEU A 30 11.78 12.79 -9.11
N GLY A 31 10.99 11.79 -8.70
CA GLY A 31 11.40 10.83 -7.67
C GLY A 31 12.56 9.91 -8.08
N ARG A 32 12.84 9.77 -9.37
CA ARG A 32 13.95 8.97 -9.89
C ARG A 32 15.33 9.63 -9.73
N GLN A 33 15.37 10.90 -9.38
CA GLN A 33 16.63 11.69 -9.25
C GLN A 33 17.22 11.64 -7.83
N GLY A 34 16.55 11.05 -6.84
CA GLY A 34 17.06 10.91 -5.49
C GLY A 34 17.61 9.51 -5.21
N PRO A 35 18.75 9.37 -4.47
CA PRO A 35 19.18 8.07 -4.00
C PRO A 35 18.08 7.47 -3.10
N PRO A 36 17.82 6.16 -3.16
CA PRO A 36 16.85 5.52 -2.30
C PRO A 36 17.30 5.63 -0.85
N ALA A 37 16.74 6.58 -0.12
CA ALA A 37 16.95 6.69 1.31
C ALA A 37 16.22 5.50 1.96
N ALA A 38 17.00 4.49 2.31
CA ALA A 38 16.50 3.34 3.02
C ALA A 38 15.82 3.79 4.33
N GLY A 39 14.52 3.57 4.42
CA GLY A 39 13.81 3.58 5.71
C GLY A 39 12.87 4.73 6.02
N THR A 40 12.66 5.72 5.16
CA THR A 40 11.68 6.77 5.44
C THR A 40 10.45 6.62 4.55
N GLY A 41 9.32 6.22 5.17
CA GLY A 41 8.00 6.16 4.51
C GLY A 41 7.51 7.49 3.92
N VAL A 42 8.27 8.56 4.10
CA VAL A 42 8.03 9.91 3.58
C VAL A 42 8.13 9.97 2.05
N GLN A 43 8.87 9.07 1.43
CA GLN A 43 9.08 9.05 -0.02
C GLN A 43 7.78 8.75 -0.81
N TRP A 44 6.82 8.05 -0.20
CA TRP A 44 5.53 7.71 -0.78
C TRP A 44 4.44 8.74 -0.53
N LEU A 45 4.69 9.70 0.38
CA LEU A 45 3.73 10.72 0.78
C LEU A 45 3.20 11.57 -0.40
N PRO A 46 4.05 12.04 -1.35
CA PRO A 46 3.56 12.80 -2.51
C PRO A 46 2.66 11.97 -3.41
N SER A 47 2.95 10.68 -3.61
CA SER A 47 2.13 9.78 -4.42
C SER A 47 0.75 9.58 -3.79
N ILE A 48 0.71 9.27 -2.50
CA ILE A 48 -0.53 9.11 -1.74
C ILE A 48 -1.35 10.41 -1.75
N GLY A 49 -0.67 11.56 -1.62
CA GLY A 49 -1.31 12.87 -1.68
C GLY A 49 -1.98 13.16 -3.03
N VAL A 50 -1.32 12.81 -4.14
CA VAL A 50 -1.88 12.96 -5.49
C VAL A 50 -3.07 12.04 -5.70
N ASP A 51 -3.01 10.79 -5.21
CA ASP A 51 -4.12 9.85 -5.30
C ASP A 51 -5.36 10.36 -4.54
N ILE A 52 -5.17 10.85 -3.31
CA ILE A 52 -6.25 11.45 -2.51
C ILE A 52 -6.82 12.70 -3.20
N ALA A 53 -5.96 13.57 -3.73
CA ALA A 53 -6.39 14.77 -4.43
C ALA A 53 -7.19 14.44 -5.70
N ALA A 54 -6.75 13.46 -6.48
CA ALA A 54 -7.45 13.02 -7.69
C ALA A 54 -8.84 12.43 -7.38
N VAL A 55 -8.93 11.55 -6.38
CA VAL A 55 -10.21 10.96 -5.97
C VAL A 55 -11.13 12.03 -5.37
N SER A 56 -10.59 12.98 -4.59
CA SER A 56 -11.35 14.12 -4.07
C SER A 56 -11.87 15.02 -5.20
N ALA A 57 -11.06 15.29 -6.21
CA ALA A 57 -11.47 16.07 -7.38
C ALA A 57 -12.59 15.34 -8.16
N LEU A 58 -12.47 14.02 -8.35
CA LEU A 58 -13.53 13.22 -8.97
C LEU A 58 -14.83 13.29 -8.18
N GLN A 59 -14.75 13.18 -6.85
CA GLN A 59 -15.91 13.25 -5.97
C GLN A 59 -16.59 14.62 -6.01
N LEU A 60 -15.82 15.71 -6.09
CA LEU A 60 -16.35 17.10 -6.11
C LEU A 60 -16.90 17.50 -7.48
N LEU A 61 -16.23 17.08 -8.56
CA LEU A 61 -16.57 17.51 -9.92
C LEU A 61 -17.67 16.65 -10.55
N HIS A 62 -17.86 15.43 -10.05
CA HIS A 62 -18.87 14.52 -10.59
C HIS A 62 -20.21 14.70 -9.83
N THR A 63 -21.19 15.27 -10.50
CA THR A 63 -22.55 15.50 -9.98
C THR A 63 -23.51 14.32 -10.21
N GLY A 64 -22.99 13.17 -10.68
CA GLY A 64 -23.77 11.98 -10.99
C GLY A 64 -24.06 11.09 -9.78
N ALA A 65 -24.86 10.07 -9.99
CA ALA A 65 -25.24 9.08 -8.96
C ALA A 65 -24.12 8.10 -8.56
N MET A 66 -22.93 8.19 -9.20
CA MET A 66 -21.80 7.33 -8.87
C MET A 66 -21.12 7.77 -7.58
N ASN A 67 -20.91 6.82 -6.69
CA ASN A 67 -20.20 7.04 -5.44
C ASN A 67 -18.73 6.60 -5.57
N PHE A 68 -17.80 7.57 -5.57
CA PHE A 68 -16.35 7.31 -5.65
C PHE A 68 -15.70 7.06 -4.29
N THR A 69 -16.47 7.04 -3.21
CA THR A 69 -15.96 6.78 -1.85
C THR A 69 -15.09 5.53 -1.77
N PRO A 70 -15.41 4.37 -2.41
CA PRO A 70 -14.56 3.19 -2.35
C PRO A 70 -13.15 3.38 -2.93
N LEU A 71 -12.97 4.32 -3.87
CA LEU A 71 -11.65 4.61 -4.45
C LEU A 71 -10.65 5.16 -3.42
N PHE A 72 -11.12 5.82 -2.36
CA PHE A 72 -10.25 6.26 -1.27
C PHE A 72 -9.56 5.08 -0.55
N GLY A 73 -10.09 3.87 -0.68
CA GLY A 73 -9.45 2.67 -0.16
C GLY A 73 -8.06 2.41 -0.76
N LEU A 74 -7.81 2.78 -2.03
CA LEU A 74 -6.52 2.55 -2.70
C LEU A 74 -5.36 3.33 -2.04
N PRO A 75 -5.41 4.67 -1.91
CA PRO A 75 -4.34 5.41 -1.23
C PRO A 75 -4.19 5.02 0.24
N ILE A 76 -5.27 4.65 0.92
CA ILE A 76 -5.23 4.16 2.30
C ILE A 76 -4.47 2.83 2.38
N LEU A 77 -4.77 1.88 1.49
CA LEU A 77 -4.07 0.59 1.43
C LEU A 77 -2.59 0.76 1.10
N MET A 78 -2.26 1.65 0.16
CA MET A 78 -0.87 1.98 -0.17
C MET A 78 -0.13 2.54 1.06
N ALA A 79 -0.75 3.45 1.81
CA ALA A 79 -0.20 4.00 3.04
C ALA A 79 -0.02 2.93 4.13
N ALA A 80 -0.97 1.98 4.24
CA ALA A 80 -0.93 0.90 5.24
C ALA A 80 0.17 -0.13 4.97
N VAL A 81 0.46 -0.42 3.69
CA VAL A 81 1.47 -1.42 3.29
C VAL A 81 2.88 -0.83 3.24
N LEU A 82 3.03 0.38 2.68
CA LEU A 82 4.34 0.98 2.42
C LEU A 82 4.80 1.98 3.49
N GLY A 83 3.86 2.49 4.28
CA GLY A 83 4.11 3.52 5.28
C GLY A 83 4.28 3.00 6.69
N THR A 84 4.61 3.92 7.59
CA THR A 84 4.55 3.68 9.03
C THR A 84 3.10 3.69 9.52
N LEU A 85 2.82 3.08 10.67
CA LEU A 85 1.48 3.06 11.26
C LEU A 85 0.90 4.48 11.44
N THR A 86 1.74 5.42 11.86
CA THR A 86 1.35 6.83 12.03
C THR A 86 0.93 7.47 10.71
N LEU A 87 1.65 7.17 9.64
CA LEU A 87 1.36 7.67 8.29
C LEU A 87 0.05 7.04 7.76
N ALA A 88 -0.12 5.74 7.94
CA ALA A 88 -1.32 5.02 7.54
C ALA A 88 -2.58 5.52 8.27
N LEU A 89 -2.50 5.72 9.59
CA LEU A 89 -3.60 6.27 10.37
C LEU A 89 -3.86 7.75 10.04
N GLY A 90 -2.80 8.53 9.79
CA GLY A 90 -2.91 9.93 9.38
C GLY A 90 -3.61 10.09 8.03
N THR A 91 -3.27 9.26 7.03
CA THR A 91 -3.96 9.26 5.73
C THR A 91 -5.42 8.85 5.85
N THR A 92 -5.73 7.85 6.67
CA THR A 92 -7.10 7.42 6.94
C THR A 92 -7.91 8.52 7.63
N ALA A 93 -7.32 9.22 8.61
CA ALA A 93 -7.95 10.36 9.27
C ALA A 93 -8.22 11.50 8.28
N ALA A 94 -7.24 11.83 7.42
CA ALA A 94 -7.40 12.86 6.40
C ALA A 94 -8.55 12.53 5.43
N VAL A 95 -8.62 11.29 4.94
CA VAL A 95 -9.72 10.84 4.07
C VAL A 95 -11.06 10.90 4.79
N THR A 96 -11.13 10.44 6.03
CA THR A 96 -12.37 10.47 6.82
C THR A 96 -12.86 11.90 7.03
N LEU A 97 -11.95 12.83 7.33
CA LEU A 97 -12.28 14.27 7.44
C LEU A 97 -12.74 14.84 6.11
N LEU A 98 -12.12 14.47 4.98
CA LEU A 98 -12.56 14.88 3.65
C LEU A 98 -13.99 14.39 3.34
N LEU A 99 -14.31 13.14 3.68
CA LEU A 99 -15.65 12.59 3.49
C LEU A 99 -16.70 13.31 4.35
N LEU A 100 -16.35 13.61 5.61
CA LEU A 100 -17.24 14.38 6.50
C LEU A 100 -17.41 15.83 6.04
N LEU A 101 -16.34 16.48 5.59
CA LEU A 101 -16.37 17.82 5.03
C LEU A 101 -17.24 17.87 3.78
N TRP A 102 -17.12 16.87 2.91
CA TRP A 102 -17.94 16.77 1.72
C TRP A 102 -19.42 16.53 2.06
N ALA A 103 -19.71 15.69 3.05
CA ALA A 103 -21.07 15.47 3.55
C ALA A 103 -21.67 16.77 4.12
N TRP A 104 -20.87 17.53 4.89
CA TRP A 104 -21.28 18.82 5.42
C TRP A 104 -21.55 19.84 4.31
N TRP A 105 -20.63 19.97 3.34
CA TRP A 105 -20.80 20.87 2.20
C TRP A 105 -22.06 20.53 1.37
N SER A 106 -22.28 19.27 1.08
CA SER A 106 -23.45 18.80 0.35
C SER A 106 -24.76 19.08 1.09
N ASN A 107 -24.76 18.97 2.41
CA ASN A 107 -25.92 19.23 3.24
C ASN A 107 -26.30 20.73 3.28
N THR A 108 -25.32 21.63 3.19
CA THR A 108 -25.59 23.08 3.15
C THR A 108 -26.29 23.52 1.85
N GLN A 109 -26.19 22.72 0.79
CA GLN A 109 -26.82 23.01 -0.50
C GLN A 109 -28.18 22.32 -0.71
N SER A 110 -28.51 21.32 0.09
CA SER A 110 -29.78 20.61 0.03
C SER A 110 -30.65 20.96 1.23
N LEU A 111 -31.93 21.27 0.97
CA LEU A 111 -32.94 21.56 1.99
C LEU A 111 -33.42 20.32 2.76
N SER A 112 -32.89 19.14 2.44
CA SER A 112 -33.23 17.88 3.09
C SER A 112 -32.19 17.53 4.16
N ASP A 113 -32.69 17.19 5.34
CA ASP A 113 -31.90 16.79 6.50
C ASP A 113 -31.30 15.39 6.26
N ASP A 114 -30.13 15.35 5.61
CA ASP A 114 -29.48 14.10 5.17
C ASP A 114 -28.58 13.50 6.28
N THR A 115 -29.17 13.24 7.44
CA THR A 115 -28.52 12.51 8.55
C THR A 115 -27.90 11.18 8.07
N GLN A 116 -28.50 10.56 7.06
CA GLN A 116 -28.03 9.32 6.45
C GLN A 116 -26.62 9.49 5.81
N ARG A 117 -26.31 10.64 5.21
CA ARG A 117 -24.99 10.87 4.58
C ARG A 117 -23.88 10.98 5.62
N TYR A 118 -24.16 11.65 6.75
CA TYR A 118 -23.20 11.71 7.86
C TYR A 118 -22.94 10.32 8.46
N LEU A 119 -24.01 9.55 8.66
CA LEU A 119 -23.91 8.20 9.18
C LEU A 119 -23.09 7.30 8.23
N GLN A 120 -23.34 7.39 6.93
CA GLN A 120 -22.61 6.64 5.92
C GLN A 120 -21.13 7.04 5.91
N SER A 121 -20.80 8.32 5.94
CA SER A 121 -19.41 8.81 5.96
C SER A 121 -18.69 8.37 7.24
N ALA A 122 -19.34 8.45 8.39
CA ALA A 122 -18.78 8.01 9.67
C ALA A 122 -18.53 6.50 9.70
N LEU A 123 -19.50 5.71 9.22
CA LEU A 123 -19.37 4.24 9.14
C LEU A 123 -18.25 3.84 8.19
N THR A 124 -18.17 4.48 7.03
CA THR A 124 -17.10 4.21 6.03
C THR A 124 -15.73 4.59 6.60
N GLY A 125 -15.61 5.75 7.26
CA GLY A 125 -14.40 6.17 7.93
C GLY A 125 -13.94 5.19 9.00
N THR A 126 -14.86 4.73 9.85
CA THR A 126 -14.57 3.71 10.86
C THR A 126 -14.10 2.40 10.22
N GLY A 127 -14.75 1.98 9.13
CA GLY A 127 -14.34 0.81 8.36
C GLY A 127 -12.92 0.95 7.80
N TYR A 128 -12.55 2.13 7.30
CA TYR A 128 -11.19 2.39 6.83
C TYR A 128 -10.16 2.35 7.95
N PHE A 129 -10.45 2.82 9.17
CA PHE A 129 -9.53 2.69 10.30
C PHE A 129 -9.25 1.23 10.65
N VAL A 130 -10.30 0.41 10.74
CA VAL A 130 -10.17 -1.03 11.01
C VAL A 130 -9.36 -1.71 9.90
N LEU A 131 -9.69 -1.43 8.64
CA LEU A 131 -8.99 -1.98 7.49
C LEU A 131 -7.50 -1.60 7.49
N THR A 132 -7.18 -0.32 7.71
CA THR A 132 -5.82 0.19 7.78
C THR A 132 -5.00 -0.52 8.84
N TYR A 133 -5.56 -0.68 10.03
CA TYR A 133 -4.88 -1.37 11.12
C TYR A 133 -4.61 -2.84 10.80
N LEU A 134 -5.61 -3.55 10.29
CA LEU A 134 -5.47 -4.97 9.94
C LEU A 134 -4.45 -5.18 8.81
N VAL A 135 -4.52 -4.37 7.77
CA VAL A 135 -3.61 -4.46 6.61
C VAL A 135 -2.18 -4.14 7.04
N HIS A 136 -1.98 -3.11 7.86
CA HIS A 136 -0.65 -2.76 8.38
C HIS A 136 -0.07 -3.89 9.24
N GLN A 137 -0.86 -4.49 10.12
CA GLN A 137 -0.45 -5.64 10.94
C GLN A 137 -0.07 -6.84 10.06
N LEU A 138 -0.86 -7.12 9.04
CA LEU A 138 -0.58 -8.21 8.10
C LEU A 138 0.69 -7.96 7.30
N ALA A 139 0.87 -6.74 6.78
CA ALA A 139 2.05 -6.34 6.02
C ALA A 139 3.34 -6.48 6.86
N THR A 140 3.33 -5.99 8.10
CA THR A 140 4.49 -6.08 9.00
C THR A 140 4.84 -7.52 9.36
N ARG A 141 3.84 -8.38 9.58
CA ARG A 141 4.07 -9.82 9.82
C ARG A 141 4.70 -10.50 8.62
N LEU A 142 4.17 -10.27 7.40
CA LEU A 142 4.70 -10.86 6.18
C LEU A 142 6.16 -10.45 5.93
N VAL A 143 6.51 -9.18 6.15
CA VAL A 143 7.89 -8.71 6.02
C VAL A 143 8.80 -9.40 7.03
N GLY A 144 8.37 -9.52 8.29
CA GLY A 144 9.13 -10.20 9.33
C GLY A 144 9.37 -11.69 9.00
N GLU A 145 8.37 -12.40 8.52
CA GLU A 145 8.49 -13.81 8.12
C GLU A 145 9.46 -13.97 6.93
N GLN A 146 9.41 -13.06 5.96
CA GLN A 146 10.34 -13.07 4.81
C GLN A 146 11.79 -12.84 5.26
N GLU A 147 12.04 -11.91 6.18
CA GLU A 147 13.39 -11.66 6.70
C GLU A 147 13.97 -12.90 7.42
N VAL A 148 13.16 -13.56 8.26
CA VAL A 148 13.57 -14.80 8.96
C VAL A 148 13.87 -15.91 7.95
N ALA A 149 12.99 -16.10 6.97
CA ALA A 149 13.20 -17.12 5.93
C ALA A 149 14.48 -16.87 5.11
N GLN A 150 14.74 -15.59 4.79
CA GLN A 150 15.95 -15.22 4.04
C GLN A 150 17.23 -15.41 4.86
N ARG A 151 17.21 -15.05 6.15
CA ARG A 151 18.35 -15.32 7.06
C ARG A 151 18.63 -16.80 7.20
N ASN A 152 17.60 -17.62 7.36
CA ASN A 152 17.75 -19.09 7.45
C ASN A 152 18.32 -19.66 6.16
N LYS A 153 17.89 -19.18 4.99
CA LYS A 153 18.43 -19.58 3.69
C LYS A 153 19.91 -19.24 3.55
N ILE A 154 20.32 -18.04 3.92
CA ILE A 154 21.72 -17.62 3.89
C ILE A 154 22.55 -18.45 4.85
N ALA A 155 22.08 -18.70 6.08
CA ALA A 155 22.78 -19.54 7.05
C ALA A 155 23.00 -20.97 6.54
N ALA A 156 21.97 -21.57 5.92
CA ALA A 156 22.08 -22.90 5.31
C ALA A 156 23.07 -22.92 4.15
N GLN A 157 23.10 -21.90 3.29
CA GLN A 157 24.07 -21.79 2.20
C GLN A 157 25.52 -21.69 2.72
N VAL A 158 25.74 -20.82 3.73
CA VAL A 158 27.07 -20.68 4.35
C VAL A 158 27.53 -21.99 4.97
N GLN A 159 26.64 -22.68 5.68
CA GLN A 159 26.97 -23.99 6.27
C GLN A 159 27.37 -25.02 5.21
N THR A 160 26.66 -25.06 4.08
CA THR A 160 26.99 -25.95 2.96
C THR A 160 28.34 -25.59 2.34
N GLN A 161 28.64 -24.32 2.14
CA GLN A 161 29.93 -23.86 1.60
C GLN A 161 31.09 -24.15 2.55
N VAL A 162 30.93 -23.92 3.86
CA VAL A 162 31.93 -24.22 4.87
C VAL A 162 32.21 -25.74 4.88
N SER A 163 31.18 -26.56 4.85
CA SER A 163 31.35 -28.03 4.79
C SER A 163 32.09 -28.45 3.52
N ALA A 164 31.78 -27.87 2.37
CA ALA A 164 32.48 -28.18 1.12
C ALA A 164 33.97 -27.75 1.16
N LEU A 165 34.26 -26.57 1.69
CA LEU A 165 35.63 -26.06 1.85
C LEU A 165 36.46 -26.92 2.84
N VAL A 166 35.82 -27.35 3.94
CA VAL A 166 36.50 -28.25 4.90
C VAL A 166 36.85 -29.58 4.26
N ILE A 167 35.94 -30.16 3.47
CA ILE A 167 36.18 -31.41 2.75
C ILE A 167 37.28 -31.23 1.68
N GLU A 168 37.29 -30.12 0.96
CA GLU A 168 38.27 -29.86 -0.10
C GLU A 168 39.70 -29.60 0.43
N HIS A 169 39.81 -29.00 1.63
CA HIS A 169 41.11 -28.71 2.25
C HIS A 169 41.64 -29.82 3.18
N LEU A 170 40.83 -30.83 3.47
CA LEU A 170 41.31 -32.04 4.17
C LEU A 170 42.03 -32.91 3.16
N SER A 171 43.34 -32.70 3.02
CA SER A 171 44.24 -33.53 2.19
C SER A 171 44.36 -34.98 2.70
N ASP A 172 43.95 -35.26 3.91
CA ASP A 172 43.90 -36.56 4.51
C ASP A 172 42.44 -37.05 4.51
N GLY A 173 42.22 -38.23 3.94
CA GLY A 173 40.89 -38.83 3.85
C GLY A 173 40.22 -38.98 5.22
N VAL A 174 39.03 -38.30 5.39
CA VAL A 174 38.24 -38.44 6.60
C VAL A 174 37.40 -39.69 6.49
N LEU A 175 37.67 -40.64 7.35
CA LEU A 175 36.83 -41.82 7.55
C LEU A 175 35.78 -41.48 8.60
N VAL A 176 34.52 -41.37 8.18
CA VAL A 176 33.41 -41.23 9.12
C VAL A 176 32.95 -42.63 9.53
N VAL A 177 33.21 -42.96 10.80
CA VAL A 177 32.77 -44.21 11.43
C VAL A 177 31.56 -43.95 12.29
N ASP A 178 30.49 -44.68 12.07
CA ASP A 178 29.29 -44.65 12.87
C ASP A 178 29.50 -45.46 14.18
N GLU A 179 28.66 -45.22 15.21
CA GLU A 179 28.75 -45.96 16.50
C GLU A 179 28.74 -47.47 16.39
N SER A 180 28.44 -48.03 15.22
CA SER A 180 28.46 -49.45 14.89
C SER A 180 29.71 -49.91 14.15
N ASP A 181 30.80 -49.12 14.13
CA ASP A 181 32.10 -49.43 13.43
C ASP A 181 31.95 -49.67 11.92
N VAL A 182 30.88 -49.14 11.29
CA VAL A 182 30.66 -49.27 9.85
C VAL A 182 31.11 -48.01 9.14
N VAL A 183 32.09 -48.14 8.22
CA VAL A 183 32.56 -47.07 7.35
C VAL A 183 31.46 -46.70 6.35
N ARG A 184 30.94 -45.50 6.40
CA ARG A 184 30.06 -44.95 5.36
C ARG A 184 30.88 -44.04 4.43
N MET A 185 31.02 -44.49 3.18
CA MET A 185 31.55 -43.70 2.09
C MET A 185 30.51 -42.70 1.60
#